data_5355ed2b8d47da220fe08c9a20566f58
#
_entry.id   5355ed2b8d47da220fe08c9a20566f58
#
_cell.length_a   1.000
_cell.length_b   1.000
_cell.length_c   1.000
_cell.angle_alpha   90.00
_cell.angle_beta   90.00
_cell.angle_gamma   90.00
#
_symmetry.space_group_name_H-M   'P 1'
#
loop_
_entity.id
_entity.type
_entity.pdbx_description
1 polymer ?
#
loop_
_entity_poly.entity_id
_entity_poly.type
_entity_poly.pdbx_seq_one_letter_code
_entity_poly.pdbx_strand_id
1 'polypeptide(L)'
;MDTTVTWIAEVVVAELRTAGYMESTIGQYGKSIKALTNFVEDRGGVYTPSLGAAFAAMTVSPRTGRFSAQRRSDYGRLVNVFDTYVDTGRVELTPCKRGGGGAHPESSEFTALSAAWEADMDDRGLAPATRAAYGRVASSYLVFLESLGVYCLDSADGASVLRFLESLSGKWAKSSLFWVVSNFRPFLKFTGRADLVDAVNLAGVKRTHAILPVLSDEDEQRVVQACASVAVGARDAAITLLALTTGLRACDIIGLRLSNIDWRGATIGIVQQKTNNPLRVPLTTLVTAKLADYVLHDRPVSADDHAFLRSVAPHVRLADHASIYRVIAEVFGKAGVTDVRAGTQFLRHNAASRMLRAAVALPTVSAVLGHADPESTNQYMSVDQDRLLQCVLEVPEGARS
;
A
#
# COMPACT_ATOMS: atom_id res chain seq x y z
N MET A 1 -9.60 -24.12 -27.78
CA MET A 1 -8.80 -22.89 -27.67
C MET A 1 -7.42 -23.25 -28.18
N ASP A 2 -6.83 -22.45 -29.07
CA ASP A 2 -5.47 -22.70 -29.53
C ASP A 2 -4.49 -22.31 -28.43
N THR A 3 -3.65 -23.26 -28.00
CA THR A 3 -2.67 -23.10 -26.92
C THR A 3 -1.22 -23.09 -27.47
N THR A 4 -1.07 -22.84 -28.78
CA THR A 4 0.27 -22.61 -29.34
C THR A 4 0.83 -21.28 -28.80
N VAL A 5 2.14 -21.26 -28.51
CA VAL A 5 2.81 -20.04 -28.02
C VAL A 5 2.60 -18.87 -28.99
N THR A 6 2.62 -19.14 -30.29
CA THR A 6 2.44 -18.12 -31.34
C THR A 6 1.06 -17.47 -31.28
N TRP A 7 0.01 -18.27 -31.15
CA TRP A 7 -1.36 -17.74 -31.05
C TRP A 7 -1.55 -16.89 -29.79
N ILE A 8 -1.15 -17.43 -28.62
CA ILE A 8 -1.26 -16.69 -27.37
C ILE A 8 -0.46 -15.38 -27.45
N ALA A 9 0.73 -15.41 -28.05
CA ALA A 9 1.59 -14.24 -28.21
C ALA A 9 0.92 -13.15 -29.07
N GLU A 10 0.26 -13.50 -30.17
CA GLU A 10 -0.47 -12.56 -31.01
C GLU A 10 -1.60 -11.88 -30.24
N VAL A 11 -2.39 -12.67 -29.50
CA VAL A 11 -3.48 -12.14 -28.66
C VAL A 11 -2.92 -11.22 -27.57
N VAL A 12 -1.85 -11.61 -26.88
CA VAL A 12 -1.21 -10.79 -25.83
C VAL A 12 -0.66 -9.49 -26.40
N VAL A 13 0.00 -9.53 -27.56
CA VAL A 13 0.55 -8.30 -28.19
C VAL A 13 -0.57 -7.37 -28.67
N ALA A 14 -1.66 -7.91 -29.22
CA ALA A 14 -2.81 -7.12 -29.61
C ALA A 14 -3.44 -6.41 -28.39
N GLU A 15 -3.60 -7.16 -27.28
CA GLU A 15 -4.17 -6.61 -26.04
C GLU A 15 -3.25 -5.55 -25.41
N LEU A 16 -1.92 -5.74 -25.44
CA LEU A 16 -0.96 -4.75 -24.99
C LEU A 16 -1.10 -3.42 -25.77
N ARG A 17 -1.31 -3.49 -27.09
CA ARG A 17 -1.54 -2.30 -27.93
C ARG A 17 -2.87 -1.64 -27.59
N THR A 18 -3.94 -2.43 -27.47
CA THR A 18 -5.27 -1.93 -27.10
C THR A 18 -5.26 -1.27 -25.72
N ALA A 19 -4.49 -1.82 -24.78
CA ALA A 19 -4.32 -1.25 -23.43
C ALA A 19 -3.37 -0.03 -23.39
N GLY A 20 -2.84 0.42 -24.53
CA GLY A 20 -2.02 1.63 -24.64
C GLY A 20 -0.58 1.48 -24.16
N TYR A 21 -0.02 0.27 -24.19
CA TYR A 21 1.40 0.07 -23.85
C TYR A 21 2.32 0.67 -24.91
N MET A 22 3.43 1.25 -24.46
CA MET A 22 4.46 1.79 -25.36
C MET A 22 5.13 0.68 -26.15
N GLU A 23 5.47 0.94 -27.43
CA GLU A 23 6.15 -0.02 -28.31
C GLU A 23 7.47 -0.56 -27.72
N SER A 24 8.18 0.25 -26.91
CA SER A 24 9.37 -0.20 -26.17
C SER A 24 9.04 -1.31 -25.17
N THR A 25 7.90 -1.23 -24.47
CA THR A 25 7.42 -2.27 -23.55
C THR A 25 6.95 -3.48 -24.32
N ILE A 26 6.22 -3.30 -25.40
CA ILE A 26 5.78 -4.39 -26.29
C ILE A 26 7.00 -5.14 -26.86
N GLY A 27 8.05 -4.41 -27.25
CA GLY A 27 9.31 -4.99 -27.69
C GLY A 27 10.02 -5.83 -26.61
N GLN A 28 9.88 -5.43 -25.34
CA GLN A 28 10.40 -6.24 -24.22
C GLN A 28 9.60 -7.56 -24.04
N TYR A 29 8.27 -7.49 -24.14
CA TYR A 29 7.43 -8.70 -24.20
C TYR A 29 7.82 -9.58 -25.40
N GLY A 30 8.03 -9.00 -26.59
CA GLY A 30 8.44 -9.73 -27.78
C GLY A 30 9.75 -10.51 -27.62
N LYS A 31 10.75 -9.94 -26.91
CA LYS A 31 11.99 -10.65 -26.56
C LYS A 31 11.73 -11.86 -25.66
N SER A 32 10.88 -11.70 -24.66
CA SER A 32 10.51 -12.78 -23.74
C SER A 32 9.65 -13.85 -24.43
N ILE A 33 8.73 -13.43 -25.30
CA ILE A 33 7.92 -14.32 -26.14
C ILE A 33 8.83 -15.16 -27.04
N LYS A 34 9.75 -14.54 -27.78
CA LYS A 34 10.71 -15.27 -28.62
C LYS A 34 11.51 -16.30 -27.84
N ALA A 35 11.95 -15.95 -26.62
CA ALA A 35 12.66 -16.89 -25.77
C ALA A 35 11.78 -18.05 -25.30
N LEU A 36 10.49 -17.79 -25.00
CA LEU A 36 9.51 -18.80 -24.63
C LEU A 36 9.17 -19.71 -25.83
N THR A 37 8.99 -19.14 -27.03
CA THR A 37 8.73 -19.90 -28.26
C THR A 37 9.84 -20.92 -28.50
N ASN A 38 11.09 -20.47 -28.53
CA ASN A 38 12.24 -21.39 -28.71
C ASN A 38 12.29 -22.48 -27.61
N PHE A 39 11.98 -22.12 -26.36
CA PHE A 39 11.98 -23.07 -25.25
C PHE A 39 10.89 -24.15 -25.39
N VAL A 40 9.73 -23.78 -25.89
CA VAL A 40 8.57 -24.67 -26.02
C VAL A 40 8.62 -25.48 -27.33
N GLU A 41 9.14 -24.92 -28.43
CA GLU A 41 9.35 -25.63 -29.70
C GLU A 41 10.20 -26.89 -29.50
N ASP A 42 11.27 -26.80 -28.73
CA ASP A 42 12.13 -27.95 -28.38
C ASP A 42 11.39 -29.04 -27.57
N ARG A 43 10.14 -28.77 -27.11
CA ARG A 43 9.34 -29.59 -26.18
C ARG A 43 7.93 -29.90 -26.66
N GLY A 44 7.68 -29.78 -27.96
CA GLY A 44 6.40 -30.19 -28.57
C GLY A 44 5.51 -29.03 -29.05
N GLY A 45 5.94 -27.74 -28.91
CA GLY A 45 5.29 -26.59 -29.54
C GLY A 45 4.02 -26.07 -28.89
N VAL A 46 3.47 -26.77 -27.88
CA VAL A 46 2.25 -26.37 -27.18
C VAL A 46 2.57 -25.84 -25.79
N TYR A 47 1.98 -24.70 -25.42
CA TYR A 47 2.16 -24.12 -24.10
C TYR A 47 1.33 -24.86 -23.05
N THR A 48 1.97 -25.12 -21.92
CA THR A 48 1.33 -25.63 -20.69
C THR A 48 1.85 -24.86 -19.47
N PRO A 49 1.05 -24.70 -18.39
CA PRO A 49 1.51 -24.04 -17.16
C PRO A 49 2.79 -24.65 -16.57
N SER A 50 2.99 -25.96 -16.71
CA SER A 50 4.22 -26.64 -16.26
C SER A 50 5.45 -26.22 -17.08
N LEU A 51 5.31 -26.07 -18.40
CA LEU A 51 6.38 -25.51 -19.25
C LEU A 51 6.63 -24.03 -18.95
N GLY A 52 5.57 -23.28 -18.68
CA GLY A 52 5.65 -21.89 -18.21
C GLY A 52 6.47 -21.77 -16.92
N ALA A 53 6.17 -22.57 -15.91
CA ALA A 53 6.90 -22.60 -14.65
C ALA A 53 8.40 -22.94 -14.85
N ALA A 54 8.69 -23.96 -15.68
CA ALA A 54 10.05 -24.32 -16.03
C ALA A 54 10.81 -23.18 -16.76
N PHE A 55 10.14 -22.47 -17.67
CA PHE A 55 10.69 -21.29 -18.34
C PHE A 55 10.92 -20.14 -17.38
N ALA A 56 9.98 -19.83 -16.49
CA ALA A 56 10.13 -18.77 -15.48
C ALA A 56 11.29 -19.03 -14.53
N ALA A 57 11.63 -20.30 -14.27
CA ALA A 57 12.78 -20.69 -13.45
C ALA A 57 14.14 -20.43 -14.13
N MET A 58 14.18 -20.14 -15.44
CA MET A 58 15.40 -19.81 -16.18
C MET A 58 15.95 -18.42 -15.86
N THR A 59 16.30 -18.19 -14.62
CA THR A 59 16.72 -16.87 -14.11
C THR A 59 18.21 -16.54 -14.37
N VAL A 60 19.01 -17.51 -14.81
CA VAL A 60 20.42 -17.32 -15.13
C VAL A 60 20.57 -16.78 -16.55
N SER A 61 21.37 -15.72 -16.72
CA SER A 61 21.68 -15.17 -18.03
C SER A 61 22.64 -16.08 -18.79
N PRO A 62 22.31 -16.58 -19.99
CA PRO A 62 23.21 -17.40 -20.78
C PRO A 62 24.48 -16.65 -21.24
N ARG A 63 24.41 -15.32 -21.28
CA ARG A 63 25.55 -14.48 -21.66
C ARG A 63 26.57 -14.30 -20.55
N THR A 64 26.14 -14.24 -19.30
CA THR A 64 27.00 -13.92 -18.15
C THR A 64 27.17 -15.04 -17.15
N GLY A 65 26.37 -16.12 -17.26
CA GLY A 65 26.34 -17.22 -16.28
C GLY A 65 25.83 -16.82 -14.90
N ARG A 66 25.33 -15.58 -14.73
CA ARG A 66 24.91 -15.04 -13.44
C ARG A 66 23.39 -14.88 -13.35
N PHE A 67 22.87 -14.87 -12.13
CA PHE A 67 21.47 -14.57 -11.85
C PHE A 67 21.07 -13.20 -12.40
N SER A 68 19.91 -13.12 -13.04
CA SER A 68 19.33 -11.91 -13.62
C SER A 68 17.95 -11.63 -13.03
N ALA A 69 17.86 -10.64 -12.17
CA ALA A 69 16.60 -10.17 -11.62
C ALA A 69 15.62 -9.69 -12.71
N GLN A 70 16.16 -9.11 -13.80
CA GLN A 70 15.36 -8.69 -14.94
C GLN A 70 14.69 -9.88 -15.64
N ARG A 71 15.43 -10.96 -15.92
CA ARG A 71 14.88 -12.19 -16.51
C ARG A 71 13.80 -12.80 -15.62
N ARG A 72 14.06 -12.92 -14.33
CA ARG A 72 13.09 -13.40 -13.35
C ARG A 72 11.79 -12.61 -13.43
N SER A 73 11.90 -11.28 -13.50
CA SER A 73 10.72 -10.40 -13.57
C SER A 73 9.99 -10.53 -14.90
N ASP A 74 10.72 -10.50 -16.03
CA ASP A 74 10.11 -10.49 -17.35
C ASP A 74 9.49 -11.85 -17.72
N TYR A 75 10.17 -12.95 -17.40
CA TYR A 75 9.69 -14.29 -17.67
C TYR A 75 8.50 -14.65 -16.75
N GLY A 76 8.59 -14.34 -15.45
CA GLY A 76 7.48 -14.57 -14.54
C GLY A 76 6.22 -13.76 -14.93
N ARG A 77 6.41 -12.53 -15.40
CA ARG A 77 5.28 -11.71 -15.89
C ARG A 77 4.63 -12.31 -17.14
N LEU A 78 5.45 -12.74 -18.12
CA LEU A 78 4.95 -13.35 -19.34
C LEU A 78 4.19 -14.63 -19.04
N VAL A 79 4.78 -15.51 -18.22
CA VAL A 79 4.17 -16.80 -17.84
C VAL A 79 2.83 -16.55 -17.14
N ASN A 80 2.75 -15.62 -16.21
CA ASN A 80 1.49 -15.31 -15.53
C ASN A 80 0.39 -14.86 -16.50
N VAL A 81 0.72 -14.09 -17.53
CA VAL A 81 -0.25 -13.67 -18.57
C VAL A 81 -0.68 -14.86 -19.42
N PHE A 82 0.25 -15.76 -19.79
CA PHE A 82 -0.03 -16.94 -20.57
C PHE A 82 -0.87 -17.96 -19.79
N ASP A 83 -0.53 -18.21 -18.52
CA ASP A 83 -1.29 -19.12 -17.65
C ASP A 83 -2.73 -18.61 -17.46
N THR A 84 -2.90 -17.32 -17.20
CA THR A 84 -4.23 -16.70 -17.09
C THR A 84 -5.02 -16.83 -18.39
N TYR A 85 -4.38 -16.65 -19.54
CA TYR A 85 -5.04 -16.83 -20.82
C TYR A 85 -5.48 -18.28 -21.05
N VAL A 86 -4.64 -19.25 -20.72
CA VAL A 86 -4.98 -20.69 -20.86
C VAL A 86 -6.14 -21.07 -19.94
N ASP A 87 -6.17 -20.52 -18.73
CA ASP A 87 -7.20 -20.80 -17.73
C ASP A 87 -8.54 -20.11 -18.03
N THR A 88 -8.50 -18.82 -18.41
CA THR A 88 -9.70 -17.96 -18.50
C THR A 88 -10.12 -17.61 -19.94
N GLY A 89 -9.25 -17.80 -20.92
CA GLY A 89 -9.42 -17.32 -22.29
C GLY A 89 -9.27 -15.81 -22.45
N ARG A 90 -8.79 -15.09 -21.42
CA ARG A 90 -8.63 -13.64 -21.41
C ARG A 90 -7.21 -13.24 -21.03
N VAL A 91 -6.73 -12.17 -21.66
CA VAL A 91 -5.46 -11.56 -21.29
C VAL A 91 -5.68 -10.60 -20.14
N GLU A 92 -5.12 -10.91 -18.99
CA GLU A 92 -5.13 -10.01 -17.84
C GLU A 92 -3.76 -9.32 -17.67
N LEU A 93 -3.72 -8.03 -18.00
CA LEU A 93 -2.53 -7.20 -17.86
C LEU A 93 -2.48 -6.56 -16.47
N THR A 94 -2.30 -7.39 -15.43
CA THR A 94 -2.21 -6.89 -14.06
C THR A 94 -0.89 -6.15 -13.82
N PRO A 95 -0.91 -4.98 -13.15
CA PRO A 95 0.31 -4.33 -12.70
C PRO A 95 1.08 -5.29 -11.79
N CYS A 96 2.31 -5.61 -12.17
CA CYS A 96 3.16 -6.47 -11.34
C CYS A 96 3.32 -5.83 -9.96
N LYS A 97 2.71 -6.41 -8.93
CA LYS A 97 3.06 -6.08 -7.56
C LYS A 97 4.51 -6.53 -7.36
N ARG A 98 5.40 -5.61 -7.02
CA ARG A 98 6.74 -5.99 -6.56
C ARG A 98 6.53 -6.91 -5.37
N GLY A 99 6.78 -8.20 -5.56
CA GLY A 99 6.59 -9.20 -4.54
C GLY A 99 7.44 -8.86 -3.33
N GLY A 100 6.80 -8.44 -2.26
CA GLY A 100 7.38 -8.49 -0.92
C GLY A 100 7.21 -9.90 -0.39
N GLY A 101 7.71 -10.90 -1.09
CA GLY A 101 7.76 -12.27 -0.60
C GLY A 101 8.79 -12.32 0.52
N GLY A 102 8.34 -12.25 1.78
CA GLY A 102 9.14 -12.70 2.91
C GLY A 102 9.43 -14.19 2.77
N ALA A 103 10.45 -14.70 3.47
CA ALA A 103 10.67 -16.14 3.56
C ALA A 103 9.41 -16.81 4.15
N HIS A 104 9.04 -17.94 3.57
CA HIS A 104 7.98 -18.79 4.08
C HIS A 104 8.60 -20.00 4.79
N PRO A 105 7.94 -20.54 5.82
CA PRO A 105 8.43 -21.75 6.47
C PRO A 105 8.43 -22.91 5.48
N GLU A 106 9.42 -23.79 5.61
CA GLU A 106 9.62 -24.95 4.72
C GLU A 106 9.18 -26.27 5.36
N SER A 107 9.12 -26.34 6.69
CA SER A 107 8.65 -27.55 7.37
C SER A 107 7.17 -27.80 7.11
N SER A 108 6.80 -29.07 7.01
CA SER A 108 5.42 -29.50 6.72
C SER A 108 4.44 -29.03 7.78
N GLU A 109 4.85 -29.06 9.05
CA GLU A 109 4.01 -28.62 10.17
C GLU A 109 3.76 -27.11 10.15
N PHE A 110 4.80 -26.30 9.96
CA PHE A 110 4.65 -24.85 9.89
C PHE A 110 3.94 -24.37 8.63
N THR A 111 4.10 -25.10 7.53
CA THR A 111 3.33 -24.85 6.30
C THR A 111 1.84 -25.14 6.54
N ALA A 112 1.50 -26.27 7.18
CA ALA A 112 0.12 -26.60 7.54
C ALA A 112 -0.47 -25.59 8.54
N LEU A 113 0.29 -25.18 9.55
CA LEU A 113 -0.12 -24.15 10.52
C LEU A 113 -0.37 -22.80 9.84
N SER A 114 0.49 -22.40 8.91
CA SER A 114 0.31 -21.17 8.12
C SER A 114 -0.96 -21.22 7.29
N ALA A 115 -1.26 -22.36 6.65
CA ALA A 115 -2.48 -22.55 5.86
C ALA A 115 -3.74 -22.52 6.74
N ALA A 116 -3.70 -23.17 7.93
CA ALA A 116 -4.79 -23.14 8.88
C ALA A 116 -5.04 -21.71 9.43
N TRP A 117 -3.97 -20.95 9.69
CA TRP A 117 -4.08 -19.55 10.09
C TRP A 117 -4.69 -18.68 8.98
N GLU A 118 -4.33 -18.90 7.73
CA GLU A 118 -4.90 -18.17 6.59
C GLU A 118 -6.40 -18.47 6.44
N ALA A 119 -6.81 -19.72 6.61
CA ALA A 119 -8.21 -20.12 6.59
C ALA A 119 -9.01 -19.48 7.73
N ASP A 120 -8.50 -19.48 8.98
CA ASP A 120 -9.15 -18.81 10.11
C ASP A 120 -9.36 -17.30 9.86
N MET A 121 -8.33 -16.65 9.30
CA MET A 121 -8.44 -15.24 8.97
C MET A 121 -9.47 -14.95 7.87
N ASP A 122 -9.64 -15.87 6.93
CA ASP A 122 -10.63 -15.77 5.84
C ASP A 122 -12.05 -16.00 6.36
N ASP A 123 -12.25 -17.04 7.17
CA ASP A 123 -13.52 -17.35 7.83
C ASP A 123 -14.02 -16.20 8.71
N ARG A 124 -13.11 -15.49 9.35
CA ARG A 124 -13.40 -14.28 10.14
C ARG A 124 -13.63 -13.03 9.28
N GLY A 125 -13.54 -13.14 7.97
CA GLY A 125 -13.76 -12.03 7.03
C GLY A 125 -12.75 -10.88 7.19
N LEU A 126 -11.51 -11.15 7.60
CA LEU A 126 -10.52 -10.09 7.78
C LEU A 126 -10.12 -9.47 6.43
N ALA A 127 -9.96 -8.15 6.42
CA ALA A 127 -9.54 -7.42 5.23
C ALA A 127 -8.19 -7.97 4.68
N PRO A 128 -8.01 -8.04 3.35
CA PRO A 128 -6.79 -8.60 2.73
C PRO A 128 -5.48 -7.98 3.24
N ALA A 129 -5.47 -6.66 3.52
CA ALA A 129 -4.31 -5.98 4.08
C ALA A 129 -3.99 -6.43 5.52
N THR A 130 -5.02 -6.72 6.33
CA THR A 130 -4.87 -7.24 7.69
C THR A 130 -4.34 -8.67 7.64
N ARG A 131 -4.92 -9.52 6.78
CA ARG A 131 -4.43 -10.90 6.57
C ARG A 131 -2.96 -10.91 6.15
N ALA A 132 -2.59 -10.08 5.18
CA ALA A 132 -1.20 -9.95 4.74
C ALA A 132 -0.25 -9.46 5.85
N ALA A 133 -0.71 -8.57 6.74
CA ALA A 133 0.09 -8.09 7.86
C ALA A 133 0.31 -9.19 8.92
N TYR A 134 -0.76 -9.87 9.31
CA TYR A 134 -0.73 -10.96 10.30
C TYR A 134 0.06 -12.17 9.77
N GLY A 135 -0.20 -12.59 8.54
CA GLY A 135 0.52 -13.69 7.90
C GLY A 135 2.02 -13.43 7.76
N ARG A 136 2.42 -12.20 7.42
CA ARG A 136 3.84 -11.85 7.31
C ARG A 136 4.58 -12.00 8.63
N VAL A 137 4.00 -11.53 9.74
CA VAL A 137 4.67 -11.64 11.05
C VAL A 137 4.68 -13.09 11.52
N ALA A 138 3.59 -13.84 11.34
CA ALA A 138 3.53 -15.26 11.65
C ALA A 138 4.59 -16.05 10.87
N SER A 139 4.65 -15.90 9.53
CA SER A 139 5.67 -16.55 8.70
C SER A 139 7.09 -16.18 9.13
N SER A 140 7.34 -14.90 9.46
CA SER A 140 8.67 -14.47 9.92
C SER A 140 9.08 -15.15 11.22
N TYR A 141 8.15 -15.38 12.15
CA TYR A 141 8.41 -16.10 13.39
C TYR A 141 8.67 -17.59 13.14
N LEU A 142 7.85 -18.24 12.31
CA LEU A 142 8.02 -19.65 11.98
C LEU A 142 9.36 -19.92 11.28
N VAL A 143 9.74 -19.09 10.33
CA VAL A 143 11.08 -19.14 9.69
C VAL A 143 12.19 -18.90 10.70
N PHE A 144 12.00 -18.01 11.67
CA PHE A 144 12.96 -17.81 12.75
C PHE A 144 13.10 -19.06 13.61
N LEU A 145 12.01 -19.76 13.95
CA LEU A 145 12.06 -21.03 14.67
C LEU A 145 12.83 -22.10 13.87
N GLU A 146 12.57 -22.23 12.57
CA GLU A 146 13.33 -23.14 11.70
C GLU A 146 14.83 -22.83 11.70
N SER A 147 15.22 -21.56 11.74
CA SER A 147 16.62 -21.14 11.84
C SER A 147 17.29 -21.55 13.15
N LEU A 148 16.49 -21.84 14.19
CA LEU A 148 16.94 -22.36 15.47
C LEU A 148 16.87 -23.91 15.54
N GLY A 149 16.49 -24.58 14.45
CA GLY A 149 16.29 -26.05 14.43
C GLY A 149 14.97 -26.49 15.07
N VAL A 150 14.02 -25.59 15.28
CA VAL A 150 12.68 -25.89 15.82
C VAL A 150 11.71 -25.99 14.65
N TYR A 151 11.12 -27.18 14.46
CA TYR A 151 10.24 -27.48 13.33
C TYR A 151 8.81 -27.83 13.77
N CYS A 152 8.55 -27.80 15.07
CA CYS A 152 7.25 -28.06 15.72
C CYS A 152 6.96 -26.94 16.71
N LEU A 153 5.71 -26.42 16.70
CA LEU A 153 5.33 -25.33 17.60
C LEU A 153 5.31 -25.76 19.08
N ASP A 154 5.08 -27.05 19.36
CA ASP A 154 5.10 -27.57 20.73
C ASP A 154 6.49 -27.50 21.36
N SER A 155 7.55 -27.49 20.54
CA SER A 155 8.92 -27.31 20.99
C SER A 155 9.34 -25.85 21.17
N ALA A 156 8.50 -24.90 20.76
CA ALA A 156 8.72 -23.48 20.97
C ALA A 156 8.30 -23.08 22.40
N ASP A 157 8.99 -22.13 22.98
CA ASP A 157 8.74 -21.59 24.32
C ASP A 157 8.66 -20.05 24.32
N GLY A 158 8.30 -19.46 25.44
CA GLY A 158 8.25 -18.01 25.59
C GLY A 158 9.60 -17.32 25.34
N ALA A 159 10.73 -18.00 25.60
CA ALA A 159 12.05 -17.46 25.32
C ALA A 159 12.30 -17.34 23.82
N SER A 160 11.75 -18.23 23.00
CA SER A 160 11.83 -18.15 21.54
C SER A 160 11.14 -16.91 20.99
N VAL A 161 10.01 -16.51 21.56
CA VAL A 161 9.27 -15.27 21.22
C VAL A 161 10.11 -14.04 21.54
N LEU A 162 10.72 -14.00 22.74
CA LEU A 162 11.57 -12.86 23.13
C LEU A 162 12.81 -12.75 22.23
N ARG A 163 13.48 -13.86 21.92
CA ARG A 163 14.62 -13.90 20.99
C ARG A 163 14.23 -13.47 19.57
N PHE A 164 13.03 -13.83 19.11
CA PHE A 164 12.52 -13.34 17.84
C PHE A 164 12.38 -11.82 17.84
N LEU A 165 11.72 -11.24 18.85
CA LEU A 165 11.58 -9.78 18.97
C LEU A 165 12.93 -9.07 19.11
N GLU A 166 13.87 -9.66 19.83
CA GLU A 166 15.24 -9.15 19.93
C GLU A 166 15.96 -9.17 18.58
N SER A 167 15.83 -10.24 17.80
CA SER A 167 16.41 -10.34 16.46
C SER A 167 15.95 -9.25 15.50
N LEU A 168 14.75 -8.69 15.75
CA LEU A 168 14.19 -7.58 14.97
C LEU A 168 14.69 -6.21 15.48
N SER A 169 15.06 -6.08 16.75
CA SER A 169 15.40 -4.80 17.39
C SER A 169 16.59 -4.08 16.72
N GLY A 170 17.53 -4.84 16.15
CA GLY A 170 18.67 -4.29 15.42
C GLY A 170 18.33 -3.82 13.98
N LYS A 171 17.20 -4.24 13.44
CA LYS A 171 16.79 -3.95 12.05
C LYS A 171 15.62 -2.97 11.97
N TRP A 172 14.84 -2.87 13.04
CA TRP A 172 13.58 -2.12 13.08
C TRP A 172 13.63 -1.03 14.16
N ALA A 173 13.05 0.13 13.84
CA ALA A 173 12.88 1.18 14.86
C ALA A 173 11.97 0.69 16.00
N LYS A 174 12.21 1.16 17.23
CA LYS A 174 11.40 0.79 18.41
C LYS A 174 9.89 0.99 18.20
N SER A 175 9.50 2.06 17.49
CA SER A 175 8.09 2.34 17.13
C SER A 175 7.49 1.26 16.20
N SER A 176 8.31 0.63 15.37
CA SER A 176 7.89 -0.44 14.47
C SER A 176 7.71 -1.78 15.18
N LEU A 177 8.41 -2.02 16.28
CA LEU A 177 8.23 -3.24 17.11
C LEU A 177 6.82 -3.30 17.70
N PHE A 178 6.23 -2.16 18.05
CA PHE A 178 4.82 -2.14 18.49
C PHE A 178 3.88 -2.69 17.40
N TRP A 179 4.12 -2.33 16.15
CA TRP A 179 3.36 -2.86 15.01
C TRP A 179 3.56 -4.39 14.88
N VAL A 180 4.80 -4.87 15.01
CA VAL A 180 5.09 -6.31 14.97
C VAL A 180 4.32 -7.03 16.07
N VAL A 181 4.43 -6.61 17.33
CA VAL A 181 3.75 -7.21 18.48
C VAL A 181 2.22 -7.21 18.28
N SER A 182 1.66 -6.10 17.80
CA SER A 182 0.22 -5.97 17.56
C SER A 182 -0.29 -6.93 16.47
N ASN A 183 0.51 -7.21 15.45
CA ASN A 183 0.16 -8.12 14.36
C ASN A 183 0.55 -9.58 14.66
N PHE A 184 1.41 -9.82 15.63
CA PHE A 184 1.85 -11.15 16.04
C PHE A 184 0.90 -11.80 17.04
N ARG A 185 0.40 -11.00 17.99
CA ARG A 185 -0.49 -11.49 19.05
C ARG A 185 -1.72 -12.28 18.57
N PRO A 186 -2.43 -11.88 17.48
CA PRO A 186 -3.55 -12.65 16.95
C PRO A 186 -3.15 -14.07 16.50
N PHE A 187 -1.99 -14.24 15.89
CA PHE A 187 -1.48 -15.55 15.50
C PHE A 187 -1.17 -16.41 16.73
N LEU A 188 -0.47 -15.88 17.74
CA LEU A 188 -0.19 -16.63 18.96
C LEU A 188 -1.46 -17.05 19.71
N LYS A 189 -2.49 -16.19 19.73
CA LYS A 189 -3.80 -16.55 20.27
C LYS A 189 -4.48 -17.68 19.50
N PHE A 190 -4.37 -17.67 18.18
CA PHE A 190 -4.91 -18.73 17.32
C PHE A 190 -4.26 -20.08 17.62
N THR A 191 -2.97 -20.12 17.93
CA THR A 191 -2.27 -21.38 18.26
C THR A 191 -2.70 -22.00 19.60
N GLY A 192 -3.45 -21.28 20.45
CA GLY A 192 -3.86 -21.72 21.79
C GLY A 192 -2.73 -21.73 22.82
N ARG A 193 -1.51 -21.32 22.48
CA ARG A 193 -0.33 -21.32 23.35
C ARG A 193 -0.29 -20.07 24.23
N ALA A 194 -0.88 -20.18 25.44
CA ALA A 194 -0.95 -19.08 26.40
C ALA A 194 0.45 -18.58 26.83
N ASP A 195 1.40 -19.49 26.99
CA ASP A 195 2.79 -19.16 27.34
C ASP A 195 3.49 -18.25 26.32
N LEU A 196 3.24 -18.46 25.00
CA LEU A 196 3.78 -17.61 23.94
C LEU A 196 3.09 -16.23 23.91
N VAL A 197 1.78 -16.19 24.20
CA VAL A 197 1.02 -14.94 24.33
C VAL A 197 1.53 -14.13 25.52
N ASP A 198 1.78 -14.77 26.66
CA ASP A 198 2.30 -14.11 27.85
C ASP A 198 3.71 -13.56 27.63
N ALA A 199 4.57 -14.29 26.92
CA ALA A 199 5.90 -13.80 26.54
C ALA A 199 5.84 -12.53 25.71
N VAL A 200 4.93 -12.47 24.72
CA VAL A 200 4.72 -11.25 23.91
C VAL A 200 4.21 -10.07 24.76
N ASN A 201 3.37 -10.35 25.76
CA ASN A 201 2.86 -9.30 26.67
C ASN A 201 3.96 -8.77 27.59
N LEU A 202 4.84 -9.66 28.07
CA LEU A 202 5.99 -9.32 28.93
C LEU A 202 7.06 -8.52 28.19
N ALA A 203 7.12 -8.60 26.86
CA ALA A 203 8.09 -7.83 26.07
C ALA A 203 7.99 -6.31 26.24
N GLY A 204 6.92 -5.80 26.87
CA GLY A 204 6.79 -4.41 27.34
C GLY A 204 6.83 -3.36 26.22
N VAL A 205 6.62 -3.76 24.96
CA VAL A 205 6.65 -2.85 23.81
C VAL A 205 5.44 -1.93 23.83
N LYS A 206 5.68 -0.67 24.22
CA LYS A 206 4.64 0.35 24.33
C LYS A 206 4.57 1.19 23.06
N ARG A 207 3.35 1.64 22.74
CA ARG A 207 3.16 2.63 21.68
C ARG A 207 3.77 3.97 22.13
N THR A 208 4.73 4.48 21.40
CA THR A 208 5.24 5.83 21.60
C THR A 208 4.37 6.81 20.81
N HIS A 209 3.83 7.81 21.49
CA HIS A 209 3.13 8.93 20.86
C HIS A 209 4.18 10.02 20.60
N ALA A 210 4.56 10.18 19.33
CA ALA A 210 5.36 11.30 18.91
C ALA A 210 4.44 12.50 18.58
N ILE A 211 4.92 13.70 18.82
CA ILE A 211 4.29 14.92 18.29
C ILE A 211 4.31 14.80 16.78
N LEU A 212 3.13 14.88 16.16
CA LEU A 212 3.00 14.75 14.73
C LEU A 212 3.38 16.08 14.07
N PRO A 213 4.34 16.10 13.12
CA PRO A 213 4.67 17.29 12.40
C PRO A 213 3.46 17.77 11.57
N VAL A 214 3.31 19.07 11.43
CA VAL A 214 2.33 19.73 10.57
C VAL A 214 3.06 20.69 9.64
N LEU A 215 2.43 21.04 8.52
CA LEU A 215 2.95 22.08 7.64
C LEU A 215 2.87 23.43 8.32
N SER A 216 3.88 24.26 8.11
CA SER A 216 3.75 25.70 8.33
C SER A 216 2.76 26.30 7.33
N ASP A 217 2.17 27.43 7.64
CA ASP A 217 1.25 28.10 6.72
C ASP A 217 1.96 28.51 5.42
N GLU A 218 3.26 28.85 5.51
CA GLU A 218 4.11 29.18 4.37
C GLU A 218 4.35 27.95 3.46
N ASP A 219 4.68 26.79 4.04
CA ASP A 219 4.86 25.54 3.29
C ASP A 219 3.57 25.10 2.63
N GLU A 220 2.45 25.21 3.33
CA GLU A 220 1.14 24.89 2.76
C GLU A 220 0.82 25.80 1.57
N GLN A 221 1.08 27.10 1.68
CA GLN A 221 0.90 28.03 0.57
C GLN A 221 1.80 27.68 -0.61
N ARG A 222 3.07 27.31 -0.37
CA ARG A 222 3.98 26.84 -1.45
C ARG A 222 3.45 25.61 -2.17
N VAL A 223 2.92 24.63 -1.42
CA VAL A 223 2.30 23.43 -2.01
C VAL A 223 1.07 23.79 -2.85
N VAL A 224 0.19 24.67 -2.33
CA VAL A 224 -1.01 25.13 -3.06
C VAL A 224 -0.62 25.89 -4.33
N GLN A 225 0.36 26.77 -4.28
CA GLN A 225 0.87 27.51 -5.43
C GLN A 225 1.51 26.58 -6.48
N ALA A 226 2.29 25.59 -6.05
CA ALA A 226 2.84 24.59 -6.95
C ALA A 226 1.73 23.81 -7.66
N CYS A 227 0.68 23.38 -6.94
CA CYS A 227 -0.49 22.72 -7.51
C CYS A 227 -1.29 23.63 -8.48
N ALA A 228 -1.31 24.94 -8.23
CA ALA A 228 -1.99 25.87 -9.14
C ALA A 228 -1.21 26.08 -10.43
N SER A 229 0.11 25.92 -10.41
CA SER A 229 1.01 26.18 -11.54
C SER A 229 0.96 25.06 -12.60
N VAL A 230 1.57 25.33 -13.76
CA VAL A 230 1.75 24.33 -14.85
C VAL A 230 2.87 23.31 -14.55
N ALA A 231 3.69 23.55 -13.53
CA ALA A 231 4.78 22.65 -13.15
C ALA A 231 4.28 21.31 -12.58
N VAL A 232 3.04 21.28 -12.07
CA VAL A 232 2.38 20.08 -11.53
C VAL A 232 1.21 19.71 -12.44
N GLY A 233 1.23 18.50 -12.98
CA GLY A 233 0.12 17.99 -13.81
C GLY A 233 -1.20 17.95 -13.06
N ALA A 234 -2.32 18.11 -13.76
CA ALA A 234 -3.65 18.26 -13.16
C ALA A 234 -4.04 17.07 -12.27
N ARG A 235 -3.67 15.84 -12.62
CA ARG A 235 -3.89 14.65 -11.79
C ARG A 235 -3.21 14.76 -10.42
N ASP A 236 -1.93 15.08 -10.44
CA ASP A 236 -1.09 15.08 -9.22
C ASP A 236 -1.45 16.26 -8.33
N ALA A 237 -1.79 17.40 -8.93
CA ALA A 237 -2.35 18.55 -8.24
C ALA A 237 -3.69 18.21 -7.57
N ALA A 238 -4.63 17.59 -8.31
CA ALA A 238 -5.93 17.20 -7.77
C ALA A 238 -5.81 16.21 -6.60
N ILE A 239 -4.96 15.17 -6.72
CA ILE A 239 -4.70 14.20 -5.64
C ILE A 239 -4.14 14.90 -4.39
N THR A 240 -3.12 15.75 -4.57
CA THR A 240 -2.45 16.42 -3.46
C THR A 240 -3.37 17.41 -2.76
N LEU A 241 -4.07 18.25 -3.51
CA LEU A 241 -5.01 19.23 -2.98
C LEU A 241 -6.20 18.54 -2.27
N LEU A 242 -6.71 17.44 -2.85
CA LEU A 242 -7.78 16.66 -2.22
C LEU A 242 -7.31 16.10 -0.87
N ALA A 243 -6.12 15.50 -0.82
CA ALA A 243 -5.55 15.00 0.44
C ALA A 243 -5.32 16.12 1.46
N LEU A 244 -4.80 17.29 1.02
CA LEU A 244 -4.47 18.44 1.86
C LEU A 244 -5.72 19.09 2.48
N THR A 245 -6.78 19.27 1.67
CA THR A 245 -7.97 20.00 2.10
C THR A 245 -8.96 19.12 2.87
N THR A 246 -9.10 17.85 2.49
CA THR A 246 -10.11 16.95 3.08
C THR A 246 -9.54 15.98 4.11
N GLY A 247 -8.25 15.73 4.10
CA GLY A 247 -7.63 14.71 4.94
C GLY A 247 -8.05 13.27 4.58
N LEU A 248 -8.54 13.00 3.38
CA LEU A 248 -8.94 11.66 2.94
C LEU A 248 -7.76 10.68 3.01
N ARG A 249 -8.08 9.42 3.33
CA ARG A 249 -7.09 8.35 3.32
C ARG A 249 -6.70 7.98 1.89
N ALA A 250 -5.49 7.45 1.73
CA ALA A 250 -5.02 7.00 0.41
C ALA A 250 -5.98 6.00 -0.25
N CYS A 251 -6.51 5.04 0.51
CA CYS A 251 -7.48 4.07 -0.02
C CYS A 251 -8.77 4.74 -0.51
N ASP A 252 -9.25 5.78 0.18
CA ASP A 252 -10.46 6.51 -0.22
C ASP A 252 -10.22 7.33 -1.50
N ILE A 253 -9.02 7.93 -1.65
CA ILE A 253 -8.63 8.64 -2.88
C ILE A 253 -8.48 7.66 -4.06
N ILE A 254 -7.84 6.51 -3.83
CA ILE A 254 -7.68 5.46 -4.85
C ILE A 254 -9.03 4.89 -5.27
N GLY A 255 -9.94 4.70 -4.31
CA GLY A 255 -11.27 4.14 -4.54
C GLY A 255 -12.29 5.14 -5.06
N LEU A 256 -11.94 6.42 -5.19
CA LEU A 256 -12.84 7.45 -5.68
C LEU A 256 -13.25 7.16 -7.13
N ARG A 257 -14.55 7.16 -7.40
CA ARG A 257 -15.12 6.98 -8.75
C ARG A 257 -15.61 8.30 -9.31
N LEU A 258 -15.74 8.39 -10.63
CA LEU A 258 -16.31 9.56 -11.29
C LEU A 258 -17.74 9.84 -10.81
N SER A 259 -18.52 8.78 -10.56
CA SER A 259 -19.89 8.87 -10.03
C SER A 259 -19.99 9.40 -8.59
N ASN A 260 -18.91 9.42 -7.85
CA ASN A 260 -18.87 9.97 -6.49
C ASN A 260 -18.75 11.50 -6.47
N ILE A 261 -18.52 12.14 -7.61
CA ILE A 261 -18.25 13.57 -7.71
C ILE A 261 -19.53 14.29 -8.15
N ASP A 262 -20.04 15.14 -7.27
CA ASP A 262 -21.10 16.10 -7.60
C ASP A 262 -20.48 17.40 -8.08
N TRP A 263 -20.35 17.52 -9.39
CA TRP A 263 -19.74 18.68 -10.05
C TRP A 263 -20.48 19.99 -9.81
N ARG A 264 -21.83 19.93 -9.71
CA ARG A 264 -22.67 21.12 -9.49
C ARG A 264 -22.62 21.57 -8.04
N GLY A 265 -22.71 20.62 -7.13
CA GLY A 265 -22.63 20.88 -5.70
C GLY A 265 -21.20 21.05 -5.18
N ALA A 266 -20.18 20.88 -6.04
CA ALA A 266 -18.77 20.86 -5.66
C ALA A 266 -18.52 20.00 -4.40
N THR A 267 -19.00 18.74 -4.41
CA THR A 267 -18.84 17.81 -3.29
C THR A 267 -18.42 16.42 -3.77
N ILE A 268 -17.79 15.67 -2.88
CA ILE A 268 -17.52 14.23 -3.06
C ILE A 268 -18.30 13.46 -2.01
N GLY A 269 -19.05 12.43 -2.46
CA GLY A 269 -19.76 11.48 -1.60
C GLY A 269 -19.13 10.09 -1.70
N ILE A 270 -18.58 9.57 -0.60
CA ILE A 270 -17.94 8.26 -0.54
C ILE A 270 -18.40 7.46 0.68
N VAL A 271 -18.23 6.14 0.61
CA VAL A 271 -18.18 5.28 1.80
C VAL A 271 -16.72 4.95 2.06
N GLN A 272 -16.22 5.35 3.22
CA GLN A 272 -14.81 5.16 3.58
C GLN A 272 -14.45 3.68 3.66
N GLN A 273 -13.43 3.26 2.92
CA GLN A 273 -13.06 1.83 2.81
C GLN A 273 -12.59 1.19 4.13
N LYS A 274 -12.00 1.97 5.03
CA LYS A 274 -11.47 1.44 6.30
C LYS A 274 -12.50 1.36 7.42
N THR A 275 -13.47 2.27 7.45
CA THR A 275 -14.42 2.42 8.56
C THR A 275 -15.86 2.17 8.16
N ASN A 276 -16.11 1.99 6.87
CA ASN A 276 -17.43 1.85 6.25
C ASN A 276 -18.40 3.00 6.57
N ASN A 277 -17.87 4.18 6.94
CA ASN A 277 -18.66 5.36 7.25
C ASN A 277 -18.96 6.14 5.96
N PRO A 278 -20.22 6.53 5.70
CA PRO A 278 -20.54 7.46 4.65
C PRO A 278 -19.97 8.84 4.98
N LEU A 279 -19.37 9.48 3.98
CA LEU A 279 -18.75 10.80 4.13
C LEU A 279 -19.08 11.64 2.90
N ARG A 280 -19.53 12.88 3.14
CA ARG A 280 -19.66 13.90 2.12
C ARG A 280 -18.76 15.08 2.49
N VAL A 281 -17.88 15.47 1.58
CA VAL A 281 -16.93 16.57 1.78
C VAL A 281 -17.07 17.61 0.69
N PRO A 282 -17.07 18.91 1.03
CA PRO A 282 -17.02 19.97 0.05
C PRO A 282 -15.64 20.05 -0.61
N LEU A 283 -15.63 20.46 -1.86
CA LEU A 283 -14.41 20.74 -2.63
C LEU A 283 -14.19 22.25 -2.72
N THR A 284 -12.95 22.68 -2.54
CA THR A 284 -12.56 24.06 -2.85
C THR A 284 -12.58 24.30 -4.37
N THR A 285 -12.71 25.54 -4.78
CA THR A 285 -12.70 25.91 -6.21
C THR A 285 -11.44 25.38 -6.92
N LEU A 286 -10.27 25.46 -6.28
CA LEU A 286 -9.02 24.96 -6.87
C LEU A 286 -9.01 23.44 -7.03
N VAL A 287 -9.50 22.70 -6.02
CA VAL A 287 -9.63 21.22 -6.13
C VAL A 287 -10.55 20.85 -7.28
N THR A 288 -11.73 21.50 -7.34
CA THR A 288 -12.73 21.23 -8.40
C THR A 288 -12.15 21.54 -9.78
N ALA A 289 -11.44 22.68 -9.93
CA ALA A 289 -10.82 23.07 -11.19
C ALA A 289 -9.75 22.07 -11.64
N LYS A 290 -8.83 21.66 -10.76
CA LYS A 290 -7.77 20.70 -11.11
C LYS A 290 -8.31 19.30 -11.36
N LEU A 291 -9.34 18.90 -10.63
CA LEU A 291 -10.02 17.62 -10.85
C LEU A 291 -10.76 17.61 -12.20
N ALA A 292 -11.45 18.70 -12.54
CA ALA A 292 -12.12 18.84 -13.84
C ALA A 292 -11.09 18.88 -14.99
N ASP A 293 -10.02 19.64 -14.84
CA ASP A 293 -8.94 19.72 -15.81
C ASP A 293 -8.34 18.33 -16.10
N TYR A 294 -8.04 17.58 -15.04
CA TYR A 294 -7.58 16.20 -15.18
C TYR A 294 -8.60 15.30 -15.91
N VAL A 295 -9.86 15.31 -15.49
CA VAL A 295 -10.89 14.41 -16.04
C VAL A 295 -11.19 14.73 -17.50
N LEU A 296 -11.17 16.00 -17.88
CA LEU A 296 -11.52 16.43 -19.24
C LEU A 296 -10.36 16.34 -20.23
N HIS A 297 -9.12 16.53 -19.77
CA HIS A 297 -7.97 16.70 -20.69
C HIS A 297 -6.87 15.65 -20.51
N ASP A 298 -6.56 15.24 -19.26
CA ASP A 298 -5.37 14.44 -18.96
C ASP A 298 -5.68 12.99 -18.62
N ARG A 299 -6.95 12.67 -18.25
CA ARG A 299 -7.31 11.33 -17.83
C ARG A 299 -7.29 10.38 -19.03
N PRO A 300 -6.49 9.29 -18.97
CA PRO A 300 -6.46 8.31 -20.03
C PRO A 300 -7.84 7.71 -20.31
N VAL A 301 -8.12 7.42 -21.59
CA VAL A 301 -9.32 6.66 -21.97
C VAL A 301 -9.22 5.26 -21.36
N SER A 302 -10.22 4.85 -20.62
CA SER A 302 -10.24 3.56 -19.92
C SER A 302 -11.68 3.16 -19.60
N ALA A 303 -11.94 1.86 -19.56
CA ALA A 303 -13.18 1.29 -19.04
C ALA A 303 -13.27 1.35 -17.50
N ASP A 304 -12.16 1.63 -16.82
CA ASP A 304 -12.10 1.79 -15.37
C ASP A 304 -12.71 3.14 -14.98
N ASP A 305 -13.75 3.14 -14.16
CA ASP A 305 -14.52 4.33 -13.73
C ASP A 305 -13.92 5.06 -12.51
N HIS A 306 -12.78 4.59 -11.98
CA HIS A 306 -12.09 5.32 -10.91
C HIS A 306 -11.63 6.70 -11.39
N ALA A 307 -11.77 7.69 -10.52
CA ALA A 307 -11.38 9.06 -10.85
C ALA A 307 -9.90 9.15 -11.22
N PHE A 308 -9.02 8.55 -10.42
CA PHE A 308 -7.57 8.62 -10.63
C PHE A 308 -7.00 7.31 -11.18
N LEU A 309 -6.44 7.40 -12.37
CA LEU A 309 -5.81 6.28 -13.07
C LEU A 309 -4.29 6.41 -13.08
N ARG A 310 -3.63 5.30 -13.40
CA ARG A 310 -2.20 5.28 -13.69
C ARG A 310 -1.93 6.07 -14.98
N SER A 311 -0.89 6.89 -14.98
CA SER A 311 -0.43 7.61 -16.18
C SER A 311 0.25 6.71 -17.22
N VAL A 312 0.62 5.49 -16.81
CA VAL A 312 1.23 4.48 -17.68
C VAL A 312 0.34 3.24 -17.72
N ALA A 313 0.29 2.62 -18.88
CA ALA A 313 -0.51 1.41 -19.08
C ALA A 313 -0.14 0.25 -18.12
N PRO A 314 -1.11 -0.59 -17.75
CA PRO A 314 -2.52 -0.46 -18.06
C PRO A 314 -3.13 0.73 -17.32
N HIS A 315 -4.02 1.48 -18.00
CA HIS A 315 -4.68 2.66 -17.44
C HIS A 315 -5.84 2.26 -16.52
N VAL A 316 -5.49 1.66 -15.40
CA VAL A 316 -6.41 1.26 -14.33
C VAL A 316 -6.17 2.11 -13.10
N ARG A 317 -7.02 1.98 -12.08
CA ARG A 317 -6.85 2.67 -10.80
C ARG A 317 -5.44 2.55 -10.24
N LEU A 318 -5.05 3.48 -9.40
CA LEU A 318 -3.78 3.41 -8.67
C LEU A 318 -3.74 2.15 -7.79
N ALA A 319 -2.59 1.50 -7.72
CA ALA A 319 -2.48 0.17 -7.12
C ALA A 319 -2.55 0.19 -5.59
N ASP A 320 -1.88 1.15 -4.96
CA ASP A 320 -1.66 1.18 -3.52
C ASP A 320 -1.36 2.60 -2.98
N HIS A 321 -1.24 2.68 -1.67
CA HIS A 321 -0.90 3.94 -0.98
C HIS A 321 0.50 4.48 -1.37
N ALA A 322 1.42 3.63 -1.82
CA ALA A 322 2.74 4.07 -2.26
C ALA A 322 2.65 4.87 -3.58
N SER A 323 1.63 4.61 -4.40
CA SER A 323 1.35 5.40 -5.60
C SER A 323 0.95 6.84 -5.23
N ILE A 324 0.06 7.01 -4.26
CA ILE A 324 -0.34 8.33 -3.74
C ILE A 324 0.84 9.02 -3.04
N TYR A 325 1.61 8.27 -2.23
CA TYR A 325 2.78 8.83 -1.56
C TYR A 325 3.78 9.44 -2.56
N ARG A 326 4.07 8.73 -3.66
CA ARG A 326 4.99 9.23 -4.70
C ARG A 326 4.47 10.51 -5.35
N VAL A 327 3.18 10.58 -5.65
CA VAL A 327 2.55 11.78 -6.20
C VAL A 327 2.72 12.97 -5.25
N ILE A 328 2.35 12.81 -3.99
CA ILE A 328 2.45 13.88 -3.00
C ILE A 328 3.92 14.30 -2.79
N ALA A 329 4.84 13.33 -2.68
CA ALA A 329 6.27 13.61 -2.50
C ALA A 329 6.87 14.38 -3.68
N GLU A 330 6.46 14.07 -4.91
CA GLU A 330 6.89 14.80 -6.11
C GLU A 330 6.37 16.24 -6.09
N VAL A 331 5.11 16.45 -5.75
CA VAL A 331 4.52 17.79 -5.65
C VAL A 331 5.21 18.60 -4.55
N PHE A 332 5.50 18.00 -3.40
CA PHE A 332 6.24 18.65 -2.31
C PHE A 332 7.66 19.03 -2.74
N GLY A 333 8.34 18.15 -3.48
CA GLY A 333 9.65 18.47 -4.05
C GLY A 333 9.60 19.67 -5.00
N LYS A 334 8.57 19.74 -5.87
CA LYS A 334 8.34 20.88 -6.78
C LYS A 334 7.98 22.17 -6.03
N ALA A 335 7.35 22.05 -4.87
CA ALA A 335 7.05 23.18 -3.98
C ALA A 335 8.26 23.62 -3.14
N GLY A 336 9.39 22.90 -3.18
CA GLY A 336 10.57 23.16 -2.34
C GLY A 336 10.35 22.81 -0.87
N VAL A 337 9.41 21.92 -0.55
CA VAL A 337 9.12 21.45 0.82
C VAL A 337 9.76 20.08 0.99
N THR A 338 10.94 20.02 1.61
CA THR A 338 11.77 18.81 1.73
C THR A 338 11.92 18.28 3.15
N ASP A 339 11.64 19.09 4.15
CA ASP A 339 11.93 18.79 5.56
C ASP A 339 10.87 17.91 6.24
N VAL A 340 9.81 17.55 5.49
CA VAL A 340 8.71 16.74 5.99
C VAL A 340 8.53 15.47 5.18
N ARG A 341 8.16 14.40 5.86
CA ARG A 341 7.80 13.14 5.18
C ARG A 341 6.41 13.25 4.56
N ALA A 342 6.34 13.69 3.31
CA ALA A 342 5.11 13.83 2.56
C ALA A 342 4.33 12.51 2.47
N GLY A 343 2.99 12.58 2.59
CA GLY A 343 2.09 11.44 2.43
C GLY A 343 0.69 11.73 2.95
N THR A 344 -0.28 10.90 2.59
CA THR A 344 -1.69 11.11 2.98
C THR A 344 -1.90 11.12 4.49
N GLN A 345 -1.14 10.33 5.25
CA GLN A 345 -1.23 10.35 6.70
C GLN A 345 -0.79 11.69 7.27
N PHE A 346 0.35 12.23 6.78
CA PHE A 346 0.84 13.54 7.16
C PHE A 346 -0.16 14.64 6.81
N LEU A 347 -0.68 14.65 5.56
CA LEU A 347 -1.68 15.64 5.14
C LEU A 347 -3.00 15.52 5.92
N ARG A 348 -3.39 14.32 6.31
CA ARG A 348 -4.55 14.11 7.17
C ARG A 348 -4.33 14.68 8.58
N HIS A 349 -3.11 14.55 9.14
CA HIS A 349 -2.75 15.19 10.40
C HIS A 349 -2.79 16.73 10.26
N ASN A 350 -2.27 17.23 9.15
CA ASN A 350 -2.32 18.66 8.85
C ASN A 350 -3.77 19.18 8.77
N ALA A 351 -4.65 18.49 8.04
CA ALA A 351 -6.06 18.84 7.94
C ALA A 351 -6.77 18.82 9.30
N ALA A 352 -6.50 17.80 10.15
CA ALA A 352 -7.02 17.72 11.51
C ALA A 352 -6.57 18.90 12.36
N SER A 353 -5.28 19.20 12.35
CA SER A 353 -4.68 20.30 13.13
C SER A 353 -5.21 21.65 12.69
N ARG A 354 -5.44 21.85 11.39
CA ARG A 354 -6.07 23.09 10.86
C ARG A 354 -7.50 23.26 11.37
N MET A 355 -8.30 22.19 11.33
CA MET A 355 -9.67 22.25 11.86
C MET A 355 -9.68 22.58 13.35
N LEU A 356 -8.77 22.01 14.14
CA LEU A 356 -8.65 22.31 15.57
C LEU A 356 -8.20 23.74 15.81
N ARG A 357 -7.21 24.25 15.06
CA ARG A 357 -6.79 25.66 15.12
C ARG A 357 -7.93 26.62 14.76
N ALA A 358 -8.78 26.23 13.81
CA ALA A 358 -10.00 26.96 13.46
C ALA A 358 -11.16 26.78 14.48
N ALA A 359 -10.87 26.26 15.68
CA ALA A 359 -11.83 26.03 16.75
C ALA A 359 -13.00 25.06 16.41
N VAL A 360 -12.82 24.20 15.39
CA VAL A 360 -13.81 23.14 15.10
C VAL A 360 -13.82 22.14 16.27
N ALA A 361 -15.00 21.78 16.75
CA ALA A 361 -15.16 20.85 17.85
C ALA A 361 -14.59 19.46 17.50
N LEU A 362 -13.91 18.81 18.44
CA LEU A 362 -13.25 17.52 18.26
C LEU A 362 -14.17 16.42 17.69
N PRO A 363 -15.45 16.29 18.12
CA PRO A 363 -16.38 15.35 17.51
C PRO A 363 -16.61 15.61 16.00
N THR A 364 -16.67 16.88 15.60
CA THR A 364 -16.82 17.26 14.19
C THR A 364 -15.56 16.91 13.40
N VAL A 365 -14.38 17.17 13.93
CA VAL A 365 -13.11 16.75 13.31
C VAL A 365 -13.07 15.22 13.16
N SER A 366 -13.48 14.48 14.20
CA SER A 366 -13.59 13.01 14.18
C SER A 366 -14.53 12.52 13.08
N ALA A 367 -15.71 13.15 12.96
CA ALA A 367 -16.71 12.81 11.94
C ALA A 367 -16.19 13.09 10.52
N VAL A 368 -15.59 14.26 10.27
CA VAL A 368 -15.04 14.65 8.97
C VAL A 368 -13.90 13.69 8.56
N LEU A 369 -13.04 13.31 9.50
CA LEU A 369 -11.99 12.35 9.24
C LEU A 369 -12.51 10.90 9.18
N GLY A 370 -13.71 10.61 9.69
CA GLY A 370 -14.30 9.28 9.76
C GLY A 370 -13.49 8.37 10.67
N HIS A 371 -13.20 8.80 11.89
CA HIS A 371 -12.63 7.97 12.93
C HIS A 371 -13.75 7.13 13.56
N ALA A 372 -13.55 5.81 13.62
CA ALA A 372 -14.47 4.92 14.31
C ALA A 372 -14.31 5.02 15.84
N ASP A 373 -13.11 5.37 16.28
CA ASP A 373 -12.76 5.54 17.69
C ASP A 373 -12.37 7.00 17.95
N PRO A 374 -13.06 7.70 18.87
CA PRO A 374 -12.74 9.08 19.27
C PRO A 374 -11.29 9.25 19.76
N GLU A 375 -10.71 8.23 20.41
CA GLU A 375 -9.31 8.27 20.86
C GLU A 375 -8.34 8.46 19.70
N SER A 376 -8.68 7.98 18.50
CA SER A 376 -7.88 8.23 17.31
C SER A 376 -7.75 9.71 16.96
N THR A 377 -8.64 10.56 17.48
CA THR A 377 -8.62 12.01 17.27
C THR A 377 -7.87 12.75 18.37
N ASN A 378 -7.77 12.15 19.58
CA ASN A 378 -7.06 12.75 20.72
C ASN A 378 -5.56 12.97 20.44
N GLN A 379 -4.96 12.18 19.54
CA GLN A 379 -3.57 12.38 19.14
C GLN A 379 -3.31 13.78 18.51
N TYR A 380 -4.34 14.46 18.03
CA TYR A 380 -4.22 15.80 17.43
C TYR A 380 -4.30 16.91 18.49
N MET A 381 -4.79 16.62 19.68
CA MET A 381 -4.88 17.63 20.78
C MET A 381 -3.49 18.07 21.24
N SER A 382 -2.49 17.19 21.19
CA SER A 382 -1.11 17.50 21.55
C SER A 382 -0.41 18.46 20.57
N VAL A 383 -1.01 18.76 19.43
CA VAL A 383 -0.47 19.65 18.38
C VAL A 383 -0.98 21.09 18.54
N ASP A 384 -2.02 21.31 19.33
CA ASP A 384 -2.60 22.63 19.59
C ASP A 384 -1.84 23.33 20.76
N GLN A 385 -0.61 23.77 20.46
CA GLN A 385 0.25 24.43 21.44
C GLN A 385 -0.37 25.70 22.01
N ASP A 386 -1.13 26.45 21.21
CA ASP A 386 -1.75 27.71 21.65
C ASP A 386 -2.83 27.43 22.72
N ARG A 387 -3.60 26.38 22.58
CA ARG A 387 -4.57 25.96 23.60
C ARG A 387 -3.92 25.28 24.80
N LEU A 388 -2.84 24.52 24.57
CA LEU A 388 -2.07 23.93 25.68
C LEU A 388 -1.42 25.06 26.53
N LEU A 389 -0.92 26.12 25.93
CA LEU A 389 -0.39 27.28 26.63
C LEU A 389 -1.45 27.99 27.49
N GLN A 390 -2.72 28.02 27.06
CA GLN A 390 -3.82 28.56 27.85
C GLN A 390 -4.15 27.71 29.11
N CYS A 391 -3.73 26.42 29.12
CA CYS A 391 -3.89 25.51 30.23
C CYS A 391 -2.68 25.53 31.18
N VAL A 392 -1.61 26.27 30.87
CA VAL A 392 -0.43 26.37 31.73
C VAL A 392 -0.79 27.23 32.94
N LEU A 393 -0.72 26.61 34.12
CA LEU A 393 -0.85 27.35 35.38
C LEU A 393 0.38 28.22 35.59
N GLU A 394 0.17 29.46 36.08
CA GLU A 394 1.27 30.31 36.49
C GLU A 394 2.11 29.61 37.56
N VAL A 395 3.42 29.59 37.38
CA VAL A 395 4.32 29.04 38.40
C VAL A 395 4.29 30.02 39.58
N PRO A 396 3.92 29.59 40.80
CA PRO A 396 3.88 30.47 41.95
C PRO A 396 5.25 31.17 42.15
N GLU A 397 5.24 32.47 42.33
CA GLU A 397 6.44 33.21 42.68
C GLU A 397 6.99 32.66 44.00
N GLY A 398 8.07 31.91 43.95
CA GLY A 398 8.69 31.26 45.12
C GLY A 398 9.29 29.89 44.85
N ALA A 399 9.04 29.26 43.70
CA ALA A 399 9.60 27.98 43.34
C ALA A 399 10.94 28.05 42.57
N ARG A 400 11.61 29.20 42.62
CA ARG A 400 13.00 29.33 42.15
C ARG A 400 13.93 29.34 43.36
N SER A 401 14.36 28.20 43.80
CA SER A 401 15.53 28.03 44.66
C SER A 401 16.47 27.00 44.02
#